data_809ec6ed0cf0b210716bf02f352511d2
#
_entry.id   809ec6ed0cf0b210716bf02f352511d2
#
_cell.length_a   1.000
_cell.length_b   1.000
_cell.length_c   1.000
_cell.angle_alpha   90.00
_cell.angle_beta   90.00
_cell.angle_gamma   90.00
#
_symmetry.space_group_name_H-M   'P 1'
#
loop_
_entity.id
_entity.type
_entity.pdbx_description
1 polymer ?
#
loop_
_entity_poly.entity_id
_entity_poly.type
_entity_poly.pdbx_seq_one_letter_code
_entity_poly.pdbx_strand_id
1 'polypeptide(L)'
;MTKLFSLEGRSALITGGSRGIGRMIAEGYLRQGARVYISARKAAACDATAAELSKLGTCVSLPADVSTADGIRELVAAYMAHESSLDILVNNAGAAW
;
A
#
# COMPACT_ATOMS: atom_id res chain seq x y z
N MET A 1 4.07 27.31 -2.86
CA MET A 1 2.73 26.75 -2.76
C MET A 1 2.48 26.14 -1.39
N THR A 2 1.38 26.49 -0.79
CA THR A 2 1.01 25.97 0.52
C THR A 2 0.44 24.57 0.37
N LYS A 3 0.97 23.62 1.12
CA LYS A 3 0.39 22.29 1.18
C LYS A 3 -0.67 22.27 2.27
N LEU A 4 -1.92 22.37 1.87
CA LEU A 4 -3.05 22.27 2.82
C LEU A 4 -3.17 20.85 3.35
N PHE A 5 -2.86 19.88 2.52
CA PHE A 5 -2.90 18.48 2.89
C PHE A 5 -1.56 17.85 2.54
N SER A 6 -0.84 17.41 3.55
CA SER A 6 0.43 16.73 3.35
C SER A 6 0.44 15.45 4.17
N LEU A 7 0.92 14.38 3.57
CA LEU A 7 1.08 13.09 4.23
C LEU A 7 2.56 12.77 4.47
N GLU A 8 3.41 13.79 4.42
CA GLU A 8 4.83 13.59 4.68
C GLU A 8 5.05 12.96 6.06
N GLY A 9 5.89 11.93 6.10
CA GLY A 9 6.17 11.21 7.33
C GLY A 9 5.10 10.21 7.72
N ARG A 10 4.00 10.13 6.99
CA ARG A 10 2.95 9.15 7.27
C ARG A 10 3.20 7.87 6.50
N SER A 11 2.71 6.76 7.06
CA SER A 11 2.76 5.47 6.39
C SER A 11 1.35 4.99 6.09
N ALA A 12 1.17 4.41 4.92
CA ALA A 12 -0.12 3.91 4.47
C ALA A 12 0.02 2.49 3.95
N LEU A 13 -0.91 1.63 4.30
CA LEU A 13 -1.01 0.27 3.79
C LEU A 13 -2.32 0.16 3.00
N ILE A 14 -2.22 -0.24 1.76
CA ILE A 14 -3.38 -0.34 0.86
C ILE A 14 -3.49 -1.78 0.37
N THR A 15 -4.56 -2.45 0.76
CA THR A 15 -4.85 -3.78 0.23
C THR A 15 -5.55 -3.63 -1.12
N GLY A 16 -5.25 -4.52 -2.06
CA GLY A 16 -5.75 -4.38 -3.43
C GLY A 16 -5.11 -3.22 -4.16
N GLY A 17 -3.87 -2.85 -3.81
CA GLY A 17 -3.20 -1.67 -4.35
C GLY A 17 -2.57 -1.86 -5.72
N SER A 18 -2.60 -3.08 -6.29
CA SER A 18 -1.89 -3.34 -7.54
C SER A 18 -2.62 -2.81 -8.78
N ARG A 19 -3.89 -2.48 -8.69
CA ARG A 19 -4.67 -1.99 -9.83
C ARG A 19 -5.93 -1.25 -9.37
N GLY A 20 -6.61 -0.61 -10.33
CA GLY A 20 -7.89 0.04 -10.11
C GLY A 20 -7.83 1.13 -9.07
N ILE A 21 -8.88 1.22 -8.26
CA ILE A 21 -9.02 2.26 -7.25
C ILE A 21 -7.89 2.21 -6.24
N GLY A 22 -7.48 1.01 -5.82
CA GLY A 22 -6.38 0.86 -4.87
C GLY A 22 -5.08 1.48 -5.38
N ARG A 23 -4.77 1.25 -6.66
CA ARG A 23 -3.59 1.85 -7.28
C ARG A 23 -3.71 3.37 -7.35
N MET A 24 -4.89 3.90 -7.68
CA MET A 24 -5.12 5.34 -7.73
C MET A 24 -4.91 5.99 -6.36
N ILE A 25 -5.39 5.34 -5.30
CA ILE A 25 -5.21 5.82 -3.94
C ILE A 25 -3.72 5.82 -3.57
N ALA A 26 -3.01 4.75 -3.91
CA ALA A 26 -1.57 4.65 -3.65
C ALA A 26 -0.81 5.79 -4.32
N GLU A 27 -1.11 6.05 -5.58
CA GLU A 27 -0.48 7.13 -6.32
C GLU A 27 -0.77 8.48 -5.68
N GLY A 28 -2.01 8.73 -5.30
CA GLY A 28 -2.40 9.99 -4.65
C GLY A 28 -1.66 10.21 -3.33
N TYR A 29 -1.53 9.15 -2.52
CA TYR A 29 -0.82 9.25 -1.25
C TYR A 29 0.68 9.49 -1.45
N LEU A 30 1.28 8.84 -2.44
CA LEU A 30 2.68 9.05 -2.77
C LEU A 30 2.94 10.50 -3.17
N ARG A 31 2.05 11.08 -3.95
CA ARG A 31 2.17 12.48 -4.38
C ARG A 31 2.04 13.44 -3.20
N GLN A 32 1.40 13.02 -2.11
CA GLN A 32 1.29 13.81 -0.88
C GLN A 32 2.43 13.53 0.11
N GLY A 33 3.37 12.70 -0.26
CA GLY A 33 4.57 12.47 0.54
C GLY A 33 4.52 11.28 1.49
N ALA A 34 3.46 10.47 1.45
CA ALA A 34 3.38 9.28 2.30
C ALA A 34 4.31 8.19 1.82
N ARG A 35 4.77 7.36 2.75
CA ARG A 35 5.36 6.08 2.42
C ARG A 35 4.21 5.11 2.23
N VAL A 36 4.16 4.43 1.10
CA VAL A 36 3.02 3.59 0.75
C VAL A 36 3.46 2.13 0.62
N TYR A 37 2.68 1.27 1.23
CA TYR A 37 2.84 -0.17 1.15
C TYR A 37 1.59 -0.71 0.46
N ILE A 38 1.78 -1.44 -0.62
CA ILE A 38 0.66 -2.04 -1.34
C ILE A 38 0.69 -3.55 -1.17
N SER A 39 -0.48 -4.13 -1.03
CA SER A 39 -0.63 -5.57 -0.92
C SER A 39 -1.64 -6.06 -1.94
N ALA A 40 -1.33 -7.17 -2.56
CA ALA A 40 -2.22 -7.86 -3.48
C ALA A 40 -1.87 -9.33 -3.45
N ARG A 41 -2.82 -10.18 -3.83
CA ARG A 41 -2.61 -11.62 -3.78
C ARG A 41 -1.59 -12.11 -4.82
N LYS A 42 -1.56 -11.48 -5.99
CA LYS A 42 -0.62 -11.86 -7.06
C LYS A 42 0.68 -11.08 -6.91
N ALA A 43 1.72 -11.77 -6.49
CA ALA A 43 3.01 -11.15 -6.22
C ALA A 43 3.57 -10.40 -7.43
N ALA A 44 3.51 -11.00 -8.61
CA ALA A 44 4.07 -10.38 -9.82
C ALA A 44 3.41 -9.03 -10.12
N ALA A 45 2.08 -8.96 -10.04
CA ALA A 45 1.36 -7.71 -10.28
C ALA A 45 1.64 -6.68 -9.19
N CYS A 46 1.70 -7.11 -7.94
CA CYS A 46 2.00 -6.24 -6.82
C CYS A 46 3.40 -5.63 -6.94
N ASP A 47 4.38 -6.48 -7.24
CA ASP A 47 5.77 -6.06 -7.40
C ASP A 47 5.93 -5.08 -8.57
N ALA A 48 5.27 -5.36 -9.69
CA ALA A 48 5.36 -4.49 -10.87
C ALA A 48 4.76 -3.11 -10.59
N THR A 49 3.62 -3.08 -9.91
CA THR A 49 2.98 -1.80 -9.55
C THR A 49 3.84 -1.00 -8.59
N ALA A 50 4.39 -1.65 -7.57
CA ALA A 50 5.26 -0.97 -6.61
C ALA A 50 6.50 -0.40 -7.31
N ALA A 51 7.11 -1.16 -8.22
CA ALA A 51 8.27 -0.69 -8.96
C ALA A 51 7.93 0.57 -9.78
N GLU A 52 6.78 0.55 -10.42
CA GLU A 52 6.32 1.68 -11.22
C GLU A 52 6.01 2.90 -10.36
N LEU A 53 5.29 2.71 -9.26
CA LEU A 53 4.93 3.80 -8.35
C LEU A 53 6.12 4.31 -7.54
N SER A 54 7.19 3.54 -7.43
CA SER A 54 8.40 3.99 -6.73
C SER A 54 9.06 5.19 -7.40
N LYS A 55 8.67 5.51 -8.61
CA LYS A 55 9.11 6.73 -9.27
C LYS A 55 8.54 7.98 -8.60
N LEU A 56 7.46 7.84 -7.84
CA LEU A 56 6.79 8.95 -7.18
C LEU A 56 7.19 9.11 -5.71
N GLY A 57 7.80 8.09 -5.13
CA GLY A 57 8.17 8.09 -3.72
C GLY A 57 8.42 6.68 -3.22
N THR A 58 8.37 6.49 -1.90
CA THR A 58 8.59 5.17 -1.31
C THR A 58 7.33 4.31 -1.46
N CYS A 59 7.39 3.31 -2.33
CA CYS A 59 6.31 2.36 -2.52
C CYS A 59 6.87 0.95 -2.43
N VAL A 60 6.35 0.17 -1.50
CA VAL A 60 6.85 -1.18 -1.19
C VAL A 60 5.76 -2.20 -1.46
N SER A 61 6.14 -3.29 -2.13
CA SER A 61 5.24 -4.40 -2.40
C SER A 61 5.27 -5.40 -1.25
N LEU A 62 4.10 -5.70 -0.70
CA LEU A 62 3.93 -6.71 0.34
C LEU A 62 2.83 -7.69 -0.08
N PRO A 63 3.14 -8.61 -1.01
CA PRO A 63 2.12 -9.55 -1.49
C PRO A 63 1.59 -10.42 -0.36
N ALA A 64 0.27 -10.59 -0.30
CA ALA A 64 -0.36 -11.45 0.69
C ALA A 64 -1.80 -11.75 0.28
N ASP A 65 -2.32 -12.87 0.78
CA ASP A 65 -3.71 -13.23 0.61
C ASP A 65 -4.47 -12.84 1.89
N VAL A 66 -5.13 -11.68 1.87
CA VAL A 66 -5.84 -11.17 3.04
C VAL A 66 -7.20 -11.83 3.24
N SER A 67 -7.56 -12.82 2.41
CA SER A 67 -8.77 -13.61 2.63
C SER A 67 -8.58 -14.67 3.70
N THR A 68 -7.35 -14.92 4.14
CA THR A 68 -7.04 -15.90 5.17
C THR A 68 -6.41 -15.25 6.38
N ALA A 69 -6.60 -15.86 7.55
CA ALA A 69 -5.98 -15.37 8.77
C ALA A 69 -4.45 -15.44 8.69
N ASP A 70 -3.92 -16.49 8.10
CA ASP A 70 -2.47 -16.62 7.93
C ASP A 70 -1.91 -15.54 7.01
N GLY A 71 -2.61 -15.24 5.91
CA GLY A 71 -2.19 -14.18 5.00
C GLY A 71 -2.20 -12.83 5.67
N ILE A 72 -3.19 -12.55 6.51
CA ILE A 72 -3.25 -11.30 7.26
C ILE A 72 -2.07 -11.23 8.24
N ARG A 73 -1.77 -12.31 8.96
CA ARG A 73 -0.63 -12.32 9.87
C ARG A 73 0.69 -12.11 9.14
N GLU A 74 0.85 -12.72 7.98
CA GLU A 74 2.04 -12.54 7.15
C GLU A 74 2.19 -11.09 6.69
N LEU A 75 1.08 -10.48 6.27
CA LEU A 75 1.09 -9.07 5.85
C LEU A 75 1.49 -8.16 7.00
N VAL A 76 0.89 -8.35 8.17
CA VAL A 76 1.22 -7.55 9.35
C VAL A 76 2.69 -7.68 9.70
N ALA A 77 3.22 -8.91 9.72
CA ALA A 77 4.62 -9.14 10.03
C ALA A 77 5.54 -8.47 9.01
N ALA A 78 5.20 -8.57 7.72
CA ALA A 78 6.00 -7.95 6.66
C ALA A 78 5.97 -6.43 6.78
N TYR A 79 4.80 -5.86 7.07
CA TYR A 79 4.67 -4.42 7.27
C TYR A 79 5.50 -3.95 8.47
N MET A 80 5.40 -4.67 9.58
CA MET A 80 6.11 -4.30 10.82
C MET A 80 7.63 -4.44 10.70
N ALA A 81 8.12 -5.17 9.69
CA ALA A 81 9.55 -5.20 9.40
C ALA A 81 10.04 -3.88 8.80
N HIS A 82 9.15 -3.06 8.26
CA HIS A 82 9.49 -1.78 7.65
C HIS A 82 9.09 -0.59 8.51
N GLU A 83 8.00 -0.70 9.26
CA GLU A 83 7.40 0.42 9.99
C GLU A 83 7.08 0.02 11.42
N SER A 84 7.19 0.95 12.34
CA SER A 84 6.83 0.70 13.74
C SER A 84 5.37 1.03 14.03
N SER A 85 4.71 1.76 13.14
CA SER A 85 3.31 2.14 13.29
C SER A 85 2.65 2.27 11.93
N LEU A 86 1.33 2.34 11.92
CA LEU A 86 0.55 2.50 10.70
C LEU A 86 -0.37 3.70 10.89
N ASP A 87 -0.26 4.67 10.00
CA ASP A 87 -1.08 5.88 10.06
C ASP A 87 -2.40 5.73 9.30
N ILE A 88 -2.34 5.06 8.13
CA ILE A 88 -3.49 4.97 7.24
C ILE A 88 -3.62 3.54 6.73
N LEU A 89 -4.81 2.97 6.91
CA LEU A 89 -5.13 1.67 6.33
C LEU A 89 -6.29 1.82 5.35
N VAL A 90 -6.07 1.43 4.11
CA VAL A 90 -7.12 1.39 3.10
C VAL A 90 -7.40 -0.06 2.76
N ASN A 91 -8.54 -0.56 3.20
CA ASN A 91 -8.94 -1.94 2.95
C ASN A 91 -9.79 -1.99 1.69
N ASN A 92 -9.14 -2.25 0.57
CA ASN A 92 -9.77 -2.27 -0.75
C ASN A 92 -9.82 -3.67 -1.36
N ALA A 93 -9.10 -4.62 -0.75
CA ALA A 93 -9.07 -5.99 -1.27
C ALA A 93 -10.39 -6.71 -0.99
N GLY A 94 -10.76 -7.62 -1.89
CA GLY A 94 -11.92 -8.48 -1.69
C GLY A 94 -13.25 -7.82 -1.98
N ALA A 95 -13.28 -6.60 -2.48
CA ALA A 95 -14.51 -5.95 -2.90
C ALA A 95 -14.94 -6.49 -4.27
N ALA A 96 -15.40 -7.71 -4.28
CA ALA A 96 -15.89 -8.35 -5.50
C ALA A 96 -17.41 -8.38 -5.45
N TRP A 97 -18.01 -7.65 -6.33
CA TRP A 97 -19.47 -7.60 -6.45
C TRP A 97 -19.91 -8.19 -7.77
#